data_8410a74b2d6d2525d680dc17f5144bc5
#
_entry.id   8410a74b2d6d2525d680dc17f5144bc5
#
_cell.length_a   1.000
_cell.length_b   1.000
_cell.length_c   1.000
_cell.angle_alpha   90.00
_cell.angle_beta   90.00
_cell.angle_gamma   90.00
#
_symmetry.space_group_name_H-M   'P 1'
#
loop_
_entity.id
_entity.type
_entity.pdbx_description
1 polymer ?
#
loop_
_entity_poly.entity_id
_entity_poly.type
_entity_poly.pdbx_seq_one_letter_code
_entity_poly.pdbx_strand_id
1 'polypeptide(L)'
;FCVLAAKSIGPWDKSVISSGSFMPYRIADLKEAELKKNKILFFKEGMHTTVTTELSVSGNIFLRVNGKTDASLALDMRTQLLSGYLPMLFHPDPKSVLVVGQGSGITLGAVEQFPVNEITLVEISPAVIEGSRFFDPFNHHALDDDRVTLKLEDGRNHIALSGRTYDVI
;
A
#
# COMPACT_ATOMS: atom_id res chain seq x y z
N PHE A 1 22.08 -20.18 29.39
CA PHE A 1 22.12 -20.67 27.99
C PHE A 1 21.30 -19.79 27.05
N CYS A 2 20.05 -19.44 27.37
CA CYS A 2 19.17 -18.59 26.50
C CYS A 2 19.73 -17.18 26.23
N VAL A 3 20.38 -16.55 27.21
CA VAL A 3 20.93 -15.17 27.06
C VAL A 3 22.16 -15.13 26.14
N LEU A 4 22.95 -16.20 26.11
CA LEU A 4 24.10 -16.34 25.23
C LEU A 4 23.66 -16.62 23.77
N ALA A 5 22.60 -17.41 23.58
CA ALA A 5 22.04 -17.66 22.25
C ALA A 5 21.44 -16.38 21.63
N ALA A 6 20.74 -15.54 22.42
CA ALA A 6 20.20 -14.28 21.95
C ALA A 6 21.27 -13.27 21.51
N LYS A 7 22.47 -13.32 22.07
CA LYS A 7 23.62 -12.47 21.68
C LYS A 7 24.35 -12.93 20.40
N SER A 8 24.13 -14.18 19.97
CA SER A 8 24.72 -14.75 18.76
C SER A 8 23.85 -14.60 17.52
N ILE A 9 22.58 -14.23 17.69
CA ILE A 9 21.67 -13.97 16.58
C ILE A 9 21.88 -12.49 16.20
N GLY A 10 22.51 -12.24 15.04
CA GLY A 10 22.63 -10.90 14.48
C GLY A 10 21.26 -10.28 14.18
N PRO A 11 21.21 -8.97 13.96
CA PRO A 11 19.96 -8.31 13.57
C PRO A 11 19.41 -8.95 12.29
N TRP A 12 18.10 -9.17 12.24
CA TRP A 12 17.41 -9.70 11.07
C TRP A 12 17.66 -8.82 9.85
N ASP A 13 18.05 -9.44 8.75
CA ASP A 13 18.24 -8.72 7.49
C ASP A 13 16.86 -8.36 6.91
N LYS A 14 16.55 -7.06 6.93
CA LYS A 14 15.28 -6.51 6.45
C LYS A 14 15.01 -6.85 4.98
N SER A 15 16.06 -6.95 4.17
CA SER A 15 15.94 -7.30 2.76
C SER A 15 15.45 -8.74 2.56
N VAL A 16 15.84 -9.65 3.45
CA VAL A 16 15.38 -11.03 3.45
C VAL A 16 13.93 -11.11 3.92
N ILE A 17 13.59 -10.41 5.01
CA ILE A 17 12.22 -10.38 5.53
C ILE A 17 11.25 -9.80 4.48
N SER A 18 11.63 -8.73 3.82
CA SER A 18 10.80 -8.07 2.80
C SER A 18 10.75 -8.81 1.46
N SER A 19 11.60 -9.81 1.24
CA SER A 19 11.75 -10.47 -0.06
C SER A 19 10.56 -11.35 -0.49
N GLY A 20 9.70 -11.75 0.46
CA GLY A 20 8.67 -12.76 0.21
C GLY A 20 9.23 -14.16 -0.02
N SER A 21 10.39 -14.45 0.57
CA SER A 21 11.10 -15.74 0.45
C SER A 21 10.29 -16.95 0.94
N PHE A 22 9.22 -16.72 1.70
CA PHE A 22 8.28 -17.77 2.11
C PHE A 22 7.36 -18.26 0.96
N MET A 23 7.33 -17.55 -0.18
CA MET A 23 6.56 -17.97 -1.36
C MET A 23 7.35 -19.00 -2.16
N PRO A 24 6.88 -20.27 -2.28
CA PRO A 24 7.66 -21.38 -2.86
C PRO A 24 8.21 -21.11 -4.28
N TYR A 25 7.47 -20.35 -5.09
CA TYR A 25 7.88 -20.01 -6.46
C TYR A 25 8.96 -18.93 -6.53
N ARG A 26 9.24 -18.22 -5.43
CA ARG A 26 10.30 -17.19 -5.37
C ARG A 26 11.62 -17.72 -4.81
N ILE A 27 11.60 -18.81 -4.07
CA ILE A 27 12.82 -19.37 -3.45
C ILE A 27 13.85 -19.81 -4.51
N ALA A 28 13.38 -20.31 -5.65
CA ALA A 28 14.25 -20.79 -6.72
C ALA A 28 14.97 -19.67 -7.50
N ASP A 29 14.40 -18.44 -7.53
CA ASP A 29 14.87 -17.35 -8.40
C ASP A 29 15.61 -16.25 -7.63
N LEU A 30 15.54 -16.25 -6.30
CA LEU A 30 16.15 -15.20 -5.48
C LEU A 30 17.61 -15.54 -5.16
N LYS A 31 18.51 -15.16 -6.06
CA LYS A 31 19.92 -15.03 -5.67
C LYS A 31 20.01 -13.92 -4.62
N GLU A 32 20.61 -14.21 -3.47
CA GLU A 32 20.80 -13.27 -2.34
C GLU A 32 21.37 -11.91 -2.78
N ALA A 33 22.17 -11.90 -3.86
CA ALA A 33 22.69 -10.70 -4.47
C ALA A 33 21.63 -9.80 -5.12
N GLU A 34 20.46 -10.30 -5.51
CA GLU A 34 19.39 -9.50 -6.12
C GLU A 34 18.49 -8.87 -5.06
N LEU A 35 18.30 -9.53 -3.93
CA LEU A 35 17.57 -9.00 -2.79
C LEU A 35 18.23 -7.74 -2.22
N LYS A 36 19.56 -7.70 -2.22
CA LYS A 36 20.35 -6.60 -1.68
C LYS A 36 20.48 -5.39 -2.63
N LYS A 37 19.94 -5.47 -3.85
CA LYS A 37 20.01 -4.36 -4.82
C LYS A 37 18.98 -3.27 -4.59
N ASN A 38 17.85 -3.60 -3.99
CA ASN A 38 16.81 -2.62 -3.73
C ASN A 38 17.16 -1.79 -2.49
N LYS A 39 16.90 -0.49 -2.58
CA LYS A 39 17.00 0.39 -1.42
C LYS A 39 15.69 0.36 -0.63
N ILE A 40 15.73 -0.07 0.62
CA ILE A 40 14.59 0.03 1.52
C ILE A 40 14.44 1.50 1.92
N LEU A 41 13.33 2.12 1.52
CA LEU A 41 12.97 3.49 1.85
C LEU A 41 12.19 3.55 3.18
N PHE A 42 11.37 2.54 3.42
CA PHE A 42 10.54 2.41 4.62
C PHE A 42 10.45 0.94 5.03
N PHE A 43 10.48 0.68 6.33
CA PHE A 43 10.28 -0.63 6.92
C PHE A 43 9.59 -0.49 8.26
N LYS A 44 8.44 -1.12 8.42
CA LYS A 44 7.72 -1.14 9.68
C LYS A 44 7.09 -2.50 9.92
N GLU A 45 7.40 -3.06 11.09
CA GLU A 45 6.73 -4.24 11.60
C GLU A 45 5.54 -3.82 12.46
N GLY A 46 4.36 -4.29 12.11
CA GLY A 46 3.15 -4.14 12.89
C GLY A 46 2.75 -5.45 13.55
N MET A 47 1.66 -5.44 14.30
CA MET A 47 1.15 -6.63 14.98
C MET A 47 0.75 -7.75 14.01
N HIS A 48 0.28 -7.40 12.83
CA HIS A 48 -0.25 -8.36 11.84
C HIS A 48 0.46 -8.30 10.49
N THR A 49 1.20 -7.24 10.21
CA THR A 49 1.82 -7.02 8.91
C THR A 49 3.20 -6.39 9.02
N THR A 50 4.11 -6.82 8.16
CA THR A 50 5.36 -6.11 7.89
C THR A 50 5.18 -5.36 6.58
N VAL A 51 5.38 -4.05 6.61
CA VAL A 51 5.26 -3.18 5.43
C VAL A 51 6.62 -2.64 5.06
N THR A 52 6.96 -2.73 3.78
CA THR A 52 8.16 -2.11 3.21
C THR A 52 7.81 -1.29 1.98
N THR A 53 8.47 -0.14 1.85
CA THR A 53 8.53 0.59 0.58
C THR A 53 9.97 0.56 0.09
N GLU A 54 10.16 0.14 -1.14
CA GLU A 54 11.48 -0.10 -1.71
C GLU A 54 11.63 0.64 -3.04
N LEU A 55 12.86 1.06 -3.32
CA LEU A 55 13.29 1.60 -4.61
C LEU A 55 14.19 0.58 -5.31
N SER A 56 13.78 0.12 -6.48
CA SER A 56 14.58 -0.75 -7.31
C SER A 56 15.73 0.01 -7.99
N VAL A 57 16.71 -0.72 -8.49
CA VAL A 57 17.82 -0.15 -9.30
C VAL A 57 17.33 0.49 -10.61
N SER A 58 16.15 0.10 -11.10
CA SER A 58 15.51 0.70 -12.28
C SER A 58 14.69 1.96 -11.96
N GLY A 59 14.67 2.43 -10.71
CA GLY A 59 13.92 3.60 -10.29
C GLY A 59 12.43 3.34 -9.97
N ASN A 60 11.98 2.08 -10.01
CA ASN A 60 10.61 1.73 -9.63
C ASN A 60 10.45 1.72 -8.10
N ILE A 61 9.45 2.42 -7.60
CA ILE A 61 9.02 2.34 -6.20
C ILE A 61 7.91 1.30 -6.10
N PHE A 62 7.98 0.46 -5.08
CA PHE A 62 6.96 -0.53 -4.79
C PHE A 62 6.79 -0.74 -3.29
N LEU A 63 5.55 -1.00 -2.90
CA LEU A 63 5.15 -1.29 -1.53
C LEU A 63 4.85 -2.78 -1.41
N ARG A 64 5.38 -3.39 -0.34
CA ARG A 64 5.11 -4.78 0.00
C ARG A 64 4.46 -4.89 1.37
N VAL A 65 3.52 -5.81 1.44
CA VAL A 65 2.91 -6.25 2.69
C VAL A 65 3.27 -7.73 2.89
N ASN A 66 3.92 -8.04 4.00
CA ASN A 66 4.43 -9.40 4.29
C ASN A 66 5.26 -9.97 3.13
N GLY A 67 6.10 -9.14 2.49
CA GLY A 67 6.97 -9.53 1.40
C GLY A 67 6.29 -9.70 0.02
N LYS A 68 4.97 -9.59 -0.07
CA LYS A 68 4.23 -9.56 -1.33
C LYS A 68 4.12 -8.13 -1.82
N THR A 69 4.42 -7.87 -3.08
CA THR A 69 4.19 -6.56 -3.70
C THR A 69 2.69 -6.35 -3.91
N ASP A 70 2.14 -5.31 -3.28
CA ASP A 70 0.73 -4.95 -3.38
C ASP A 70 0.51 -3.70 -4.23
N ALA A 71 1.54 -2.85 -4.39
CA ALA A 71 1.48 -1.68 -5.26
C ALA A 71 2.86 -1.33 -5.82
N SER A 72 2.90 -0.80 -7.05
CA SER A 72 4.14 -0.33 -7.69
C SER A 72 3.87 0.79 -8.69
N LEU A 73 4.93 1.54 -9.08
CA LEU A 73 4.86 2.53 -10.15
C LEU A 73 5.06 1.93 -11.56
N ALA A 74 5.30 0.61 -11.66
CA ALA A 74 5.54 -0.06 -12.94
C ALA A 74 4.23 -0.61 -13.54
N LEU A 75 4.13 -1.95 -13.65
CA LEU A 75 3.02 -2.63 -14.31
C LEU A 75 1.66 -2.39 -13.64
N ASP A 76 1.65 -2.22 -12.32
CA ASP A 76 0.43 -2.03 -11.54
C ASP A 76 -0.18 -0.63 -11.70
N MET A 77 0.60 0.36 -12.16
CA MET A 77 0.15 1.75 -12.30
C MET A 77 -1.14 1.86 -13.12
N ARG A 78 -1.23 1.14 -14.24
CA ARG A 78 -2.41 1.16 -15.10
C ARG A 78 -3.65 0.62 -14.39
N THR A 79 -3.50 -0.48 -13.67
CA THR A 79 -4.60 -1.10 -12.90
C THR A 79 -5.07 -0.15 -11.81
N GLN A 80 -4.14 0.45 -11.07
CA GLN A 80 -4.45 1.38 -9.99
C GLN A 80 -5.20 2.63 -10.51
N LEU A 81 -4.74 3.22 -11.62
CA LEU A 81 -5.42 4.36 -12.26
C LEU A 81 -6.81 3.97 -12.77
N LEU A 82 -6.93 2.83 -13.47
CA LEU A 82 -8.22 2.37 -14.00
C LEU A 82 -9.21 2.01 -12.90
N SER A 83 -8.73 1.48 -11.78
CA SER A 83 -9.58 1.21 -10.61
C SER A 83 -10.21 2.47 -10.04
N GLY A 84 -9.52 3.61 -10.11
CA GLY A 84 -10.08 4.91 -9.75
C GLY A 84 -10.97 5.50 -10.85
N TYR A 85 -10.45 5.60 -12.07
CA TYR A 85 -11.16 6.31 -13.16
C TYR A 85 -12.44 5.62 -13.63
N LEU A 86 -12.42 4.28 -13.81
CA LEU A 86 -13.56 3.61 -14.45
C LEU A 86 -14.87 3.76 -13.67
N PRO A 87 -14.94 3.45 -12.36
CA PRO A 87 -16.19 3.60 -11.63
C PRO A 87 -16.67 5.06 -11.62
N MET A 88 -15.74 6.02 -11.54
CA MET A 88 -16.05 7.43 -11.56
C MET A 88 -16.62 7.91 -12.92
N LEU A 89 -16.11 7.35 -14.02
CA LEU A 89 -16.59 7.67 -15.38
C LEU A 89 -17.95 7.02 -15.69
N PHE A 90 -18.25 5.88 -15.07
CA PHE A 90 -19.53 5.19 -15.28
C PHE A 90 -20.67 5.75 -14.43
N HIS A 91 -20.37 6.42 -13.33
CA HIS A 91 -21.40 7.09 -12.53
C HIS A 91 -21.66 8.50 -13.06
N PRO A 92 -22.93 8.89 -13.32
CA PRO A 92 -23.25 10.15 -13.98
C PRO A 92 -22.86 11.40 -13.18
N ASP A 93 -22.94 11.35 -11.85
CA ASP A 93 -22.62 12.49 -10.97
C ASP A 93 -22.24 11.99 -9.55
N PRO A 94 -21.03 11.37 -9.37
CA PRO A 94 -20.62 10.86 -8.07
C PRO A 94 -20.28 12.00 -7.12
N LYS A 95 -20.80 11.95 -5.87
CA LYS A 95 -20.56 12.96 -4.83
C LYS A 95 -19.87 12.37 -3.61
N SER A 96 -20.16 11.12 -3.27
CA SER A 96 -19.63 10.43 -2.11
C SER A 96 -18.97 9.12 -2.53
N VAL A 97 -17.68 8.98 -2.23
CA VAL A 97 -16.87 7.85 -2.68
C VAL A 97 -16.23 7.14 -1.48
N LEU A 98 -16.24 5.81 -1.52
CA LEU A 98 -15.46 4.97 -0.61
C LEU A 98 -14.31 4.32 -1.36
N VAL A 99 -13.09 4.52 -0.86
CA VAL A 99 -11.89 3.81 -1.31
C VAL A 99 -11.48 2.83 -0.21
N VAL A 100 -11.40 1.54 -0.53
CA VAL A 100 -10.99 0.50 0.42
C VAL A 100 -9.57 0.05 0.11
N GLY A 101 -8.67 0.35 1.04
CA GLY A 101 -7.23 0.11 0.90
C GLY A 101 -6.49 1.30 0.28
N GLN A 102 -5.38 1.70 0.92
CA GLN A 102 -4.52 2.78 0.43
C GLN A 102 -3.53 2.29 -0.63
N GLY A 103 -2.81 1.20 -0.34
CA GLY A 103 -1.72 0.74 -1.19
C GLY A 103 -0.69 1.86 -1.47
N SER A 104 -0.55 2.26 -2.72
CA SER A 104 0.28 3.40 -3.14
C SER A 104 -0.46 4.75 -3.10
N GLY A 105 -1.80 4.74 -2.95
CA GLY A 105 -2.63 5.94 -3.08
C GLY A 105 -2.92 6.38 -4.51
N ILE A 106 -2.41 5.70 -5.53
CA ILE A 106 -2.67 6.05 -6.95
C ILE A 106 -4.16 6.00 -7.29
N THR A 107 -4.89 5.00 -6.79
CA THR A 107 -6.35 4.89 -6.99
C THR A 107 -7.07 6.06 -6.32
N LEU A 108 -6.67 6.42 -5.10
CA LEU A 108 -7.22 7.57 -4.39
C LEU A 108 -6.97 8.86 -5.18
N GLY A 109 -5.71 9.11 -5.61
CA GLY A 109 -5.35 10.28 -6.42
C GLY A 109 -6.09 10.34 -7.76
N ALA A 110 -6.44 9.19 -8.36
CA ALA A 110 -7.27 9.15 -9.56
C ALA A 110 -8.73 9.56 -9.27
N VAL A 111 -9.30 9.14 -8.14
CA VAL A 111 -10.65 9.53 -7.69
C VAL A 111 -10.75 11.04 -7.45
N GLU A 112 -9.74 11.64 -6.85
CA GLU A 112 -9.68 13.07 -6.54
C GLU A 112 -9.75 13.99 -7.75
N GLN A 113 -9.44 13.48 -8.96
CA GLN A 113 -9.55 14.26 -10.21
C GLN A 113 -11.00 14.55 -10.60
N PHE A 114 -11.97 13.98 -9.89
CA PHE A 114 -13.40 14.18 -10.13
C PHE A 114 -14.00 15.18 -9.13
N PRO A 115 -15.11 15.86 -9.50
CA PRO A 115 -15.76 16.85 -8.66
C PRO A 115 -16.65 16.21 -7.58
N VAL A 116 -16.05 15.35 -6.75
CA VAL A 116 -16.70 14.72 -5.60
C VAL A 116 -16.70 15.65 -4.38
N ASN A 117 -17.68 15.49 -3.51
CA ASN A 117 -17.79 16.28 -2.28
C ASN A 117 -17.00 15.67 -1.13
N GLU A 118 -16.99 14.34 -1.04
CA GLU A 118 -16.31 13.62 0.02
C GLU A 118 -15.75 12.28 -0.45
N ILE A 119 -14.59 11.93 0.08
CA ILE A 119 -13.95 10.63 -0.13
C ILE A 119 -13.66 10.02 1.24
N THR A 120 -14.19 8.85 1.51
CA THR A 120 -13.80 8.06 2.67
C THR A 120 -12.75 7.07 2.25
N LEU A 121 -11.55 7.14 2.82
CA LEU A 121 -10.51 6.15 2.66
C LEU A 121 -10.49 5.24 3.88
N VAL A 122 -10.62 3.94 3.67
CA VAL A 122 -10.50 2.95 4.74
C VAL A 122 -9.25 2.12 4.53
N GLU A 123 -8.35 2.11 5.50
CA GLU A 123 -7.12 1.33 5.50
C GLU A 123 -6.94 0.66 6.87
N ILE A 124 -6.62 -0.63 6.88
CA ILE A 124 -6.48 -1.40 8.12
C ILE A 124 -5.10 -1.21 8.76
N SER A 125 -4.08 -0.92 7.96
CA SER A 125 -2.69 -0.85 8.40
C SER A 125 -2.15 0.58 8.45
N PRO A 126 -1.89 1.14 9.64
CA PRO A 126 -1.22 2.44 9.74
C PRO A 126 0.15 2.45 9.05
N ALA A 127 0.83 1.31 9.00
CA ALA A 127 2.13 1.20 8.33
C ALA A 127 2.01 1.33 6.80
N VAL A 128 0.89 0.93 6.20
CA VAL A 128 0.61 1.17 4.77
C VAL A 128 0.44 2.65 4.51
N ILE A 129 -0.29 3.37 5.36
CA ILE A 129 -0.44 4.84 5.25
C ILE A 129 0.94 5.53 5.29
N GLU A 130 1.80 5.16 6.24
CA GLU A 130 3.14 5.74 6.34
C GLU A 130 4.01 5.38 5.13
N GLY A 131 4.00 4.12 4.70
CA GLY A 131 4.77 3.63 3.55
C GLY A 131 4.27 4.19 2.21
N SER A 132 2.99 4.53 2.10
CA SER A 132 2.42 5.11 0.89
C SER A 132 2.87 6.55 0.62
N ARG A 133 3.34 7.27 1.61
CA ARG A 133 3.86 8.65 1.45
C ARG A 133 5.04 8.76 0.49
N PHE A 134 5.77 7.68 0.25
CA PHE A 134 6.81 7.65 -0.79
C PHE A 134 6.25 7.69 -2.22
N PHE A 135 4.95 7.53 -2.39
CA PHE A 135 4.24 7.65 -3.67
C PHE A 135 3.57 9.02 -3.86
N ASP A 136 3.63 9.92 -2.88
CA ASP A 136 2.99 11.25 -2.93
C ASP A 136 3.29 12.03 -4.22
N PRO A 137 4.53 12.05 -4.78
CA PRO A 137 4.79 12.72 -6.05
C PRO A 137 4.04 12.14 -7.26
N PHE A 138 3.46 10.93 -7.12
CA PHE A 138 2.82 10.20 -8.20
C PHE A 138 1.31 10.03 -8.00
N ASN A 139 0.81 10.29 -6.81
CA ASN A 139 -0.60 10.17 -6.44
C ASN A 139 -1.26 11.51 -6.12
N HIS A 140 -0.62 12.62 -6.51
CA HIS A 140 -1.10 13.99 -6.28
C HIS A 140 -1.21 14.39 -4.81
N HIS A 141 -0.41 13.78 -3.92
CA HIS A 141 -0.50 13.97 -2.45
C HIS A 141 -1.89 13.63 -1.89
N ALA A 142 -2.48 12.56 -2.40
CA ALA A 142 -3.88 12.21 -2.20
C ALA A 142 -4.34 12.15 -0.72
N LEU A 143 -3.45 11.79 0.22
CA LEU A 143 -3.79 11.81 1.65
C LEU A 143 -3.91 13.22 2.25
N ASP A 144 -3.57 14.26 1.50
CA ASP A 144 -3.59 15.65 1.97
C ASP A 144 -4.76 16.45 1.35
N ASP A 145 -5.62 15.82 0.53
CA ASP A 145 -6.83 16.45 0.00
C ASP A 145 -7.87 16.61 1.11
N ASP A 146 -8.38 17.84 1.27
CA ASP A 146 -9.36 18.21 2.30
C ASP A 146 -10.67 17.40 2.23
N ARG A 147 -10.99 16.81 1.08
CA ARG A 147 -12.16 15.96 0.86
C ARG A 147 -11.97 14.55 1.40
N VAL A 148 -10.72 14.14 1.69
CA VAL A 148 -10.38 12.78 2.13
C VAL A 148 -10.51 12.65 3.64
N THR A 149 -11.34 11.71 4.07
CA THR A 149 -11.44 11.27 5.46
C THR A 149 -10.84 9.88 5.61
N LEU A 150 -9.67 9.78 6.25
CA LEU A 150 -9.04 8.50 6.56
C LEU A 150 -9.71 7.82 7.77
N LYS A 151 -10.05 6.54 7.61
CA LYS A 151 -10.51 5.63 8.66
C LYS A 151 -9.52 4.46 8.79
N LEU A 152 -8.89 4.34 9.95
CA LEU A 152 -8.00 3.21 10.26
C LEU A 152 -8.83 2.06 10.84
N GLU A 153 -9.46 1.27 9.97
CA GLU A 153 -10.33 0.16 10.34
C GLU A 153 -10.44 -0.86 9.21
N ASP A 154 -11.07 -2.00 9.49
CA ASP A 154 -11.34 -3.02 8.50
C ASP A 154 -12.42 -2.57 7.51
N GLY A 155 -12.12 -2.59 6.19
CA GLY A 155 -13.01 -2.11 5.15
C GLY A 155 -14.33 -2.88 5.05
N ARG A 156 -14.31 -4.19 5.30
CA ARG A 156 -15.52 -5.02 5.33
C ARG A 156 -16.42 -4.63 6.49
N ASN A 157 -15.84 -4.41 7.67
CA ASN A 157 -16.57 -3.95 8.84
C ASN A 157 -17.13 -2.54 8.62
N HIS A 158 -16.35 -1.65 7.99
CA HIS A 158 -16.84 -0.33 7.62
C HIS A 158 -18.09 -0.39 6.75
N ILE A 159 -18.06 -1.16 5.67
CA ILE A 159 -19.21 -1.32 4.76
C ILE A 159 -20.41 -1.91 5.49
N ALA A 160 -20.19 -2.91 6.34
CA ALA A 160 -21.28 -3.61 7.02
C ALA A 160 -21.92 -2.82 8.17
N LEU A 161 -21.15 -1.99 8.88
CA LEU A 161 -21.54 -1.43 10.17
C LEU A 161 -21.69 0.09 10.19
N SER A 162 -21.11 0.83 9.23
CA SER A 162 -21.13 2.30 9.23
C SER A 162 -22.52 2.89 9.00
N GLY A 163 -23.44 2.15 8.40
CA GLY A 163 -24.75 2.66 7.97
C GLY A 163 -24.68 3.74 6.89
N ARG A 164 -23.47 4.00 6.33
CA ARG A 164 -23.27 4.99 5.25
C ARG A 164 -23.54 4.36 3.89
N THR A 165 -23.97 5.19 2.97
CA THR A 165 -24.10 4.86 1.55
C THR A 165 -23.11 5.71 0.76
N TYR A 166 -22.60 5.17 -0.32
CA TYR A 166 -21.66 5.82 -1.24
C TYR A 166 -22.16 5.69 -2.67
N ASP A 167 -21.92 6.68 -3.49
CA ASP A 167 -22.26 6.63 -4.92
C ASP A 167 -21.31 5.68 -5.67
N VAL A 168 -20.06 5.60 -5.20
CA VAL A 168 -19.01 4.73 -5.76
C VAL A 168 -18.22 4.06 -4.64
N ILE A 169 -17.89 2.79 -4.81
CA ILE A 169 -17.01 2.02 -3.94
C ILE A 169 -15.91 1.38 -4.79
#